data_6dfc02f3d161b2a6bc0bc26a4ba30641
#
_entry.id   6dfc02f3d161b2a6bc0bc26a4ba30641
#
_cell.length_a   1.000
_cell.length_b   1.000
_cell.length_c   1.000
_cell.angle_alpha   90.00
_cell.angle_beta   90.00
_cell.angle_gamma   90.00
#
_symmetry.space_group_name_H-M   'P 1'
#
loop_
_entity.id
_entity.type
_entity.pdbx_description
1 polymer ?
#
loop_
_entity_poly.entity_id
_entity_poly.type
_entity_poly.pdbx_seq_one_letter_code
_entity_poly.pdbx_strand_id
1 'polypeptide(L)'
;MLESTTAANKTFAKDSYRPLPKCLTIRDSNIDGLGLFATEDFPGAVYLGETHFKIDAAEDWLRTPLGGFINHSEASNASIELSDNNFRGLTTNRAILEGEEITVTYTLY
;
A
#
# COMPACT_ATOMS: atom_id res chain seq x y z
N MET A 1 -10.10 -26.81 -5.54
CA MET A 1 -9.33 -27.31 -5.44
C MET A 1 -8.83 -27.49 -5.05
N LEU A 2 -9.35 -27.36 -4.67
CA LEU A 2 -8.63 -27.87 -4.46
C LEU A 2 -8.09 -28.10 -4.04
N GLU A 3 -8.49 -27.89 -3.89
CA GLU A 3 -7.76 -28.50 -3.68
C GLU A 3 -7.38 -28.54 -3.15
N SER A 4 -7.95 -28.49 -2.94
CA SER A 4 -7.36 -29.04 -2.65
C SER A 4 -7.18 -29.07 -2.04
N THR A 5 -7.69 -28.92 -1.86
CA THR A 5 -7.21 -29.35 -1.54
C THR A 5 -6.99 -29.29 -0.95
N THR A 6 -7.42 -29.17 -0.92
CA THR A 6 -6.90 -29.43 -0.57
C THR A 6 -6.75 -29.15 -0.07
N ALA A 7 -7.22 -28.84 -0.01
CA ALA A 7 -6.76 -28.84 0.22
C ALA A 7 -6.74 -28.50 0.70
N ALA A 8 -7.33 -28.46 0.68
CA ALA A 8 -6.92 -28.35 1.06
C ALA A 8 -6.75 -27.96 1.49
N ASN A 9 -7.11 -28.28 1.43
CA ASN A 9 -6.62 -27.67 1.93
C ASN A 9 -6.15 -26.80 1.53
N LYS A 10 -6.73 -26.48 1.43
CA LYS A 10 -6.03 -25.52 0.88
C LYS A 10 -5.46 -24.55 1.83
N THR A 11 -4.43 -24.84 2.27
CA THR A 11 -3.75 -24.02 3.19
C THR A 11 -2.76 -23.22 2.43
N PHE A 12 -2.64 -21.95 2.77
CA PHE A 12 -1.55 -21.15 2.28
C PHE A 12 -0.33 -21.46 3.12
N ALA A 13 0.81 -21.60 2.48
CA ALA A 13 2.06 -21.65 3.19
C ALA A 13 2.22 -20.32 3.94
N LYS A 14 2.93 -20.34 5.06
CA LYS A 14 3.09 -19.14 5.86
C LYS A 14 3.64 -17.97 5.09
N ASP A 15 4.52 -18.23 4.16
CA ASP A 15 5.16 -17.14 3.40
C ASP A 15 4.44 -16.81 2.11
N SER A 16 3.28 -17.41 1.86
CA SER A 16 2.56 -17.13 0.61
C SER A 16 1.56 -15.98 0.73
N TYR A 17 1.14 -15.66 1.94
CA TYR A 17 0.20 -14.56 2.13
C TYR A 17 0.98 -13.27 2.32
N ARG A 18 0.63 -12.26 1.53
CA ARG A 18 1.30 -10.97 1.64
C ARG A 18 0.27 -9.86 1.67
N PRO A 19 0.11 -9.21 2.81
CA PRO A 19 -0.82 -8.08 2.92
C PRO A 19 -0.33 -6.86 2.15
N LEU A 20 0.96 -6.82 1.78
CA LEU A 20 1.52 -5.75 0.97
C LEU A 20 2.07 -6.33 -0.32
N PRO A 21 2.15 -5.52 -1.39
CA PRO A 21 2.86 -5.94 -2.59
C PRO A 21 4.30 -6.33 -2.25
N LYS A 22 4.85 -7.23 -3.05
CA LYS A 22 6.18 -7.76 -2.81
C LYS A 22 7.26 -6.67 -2.83
N CYS A 23 7.00 -5.60 -3.55
CA CYS A 23 7.95 -4.49 -3.69
C CYS A 23 7.93 -3.51 -2.53
N LEU A 24 7.13 -3.77 -1.50
CA LEU A 24 6.99 -2.86 -0.36
C LEU A 24 7.16 -3.60 0.95
N THR A 25 7.60 -2.88 1.97
CA THR A 25 7.73 -3.45 3.31
C THR A 25 7.55 -2.35 4.36
N ILE A 26 7.41 -2.76 5.60
CA ILE A 26 7.25 -1.86 6.74
C ILE A 26 8.55 -1.87 7.52
N ARG A 27 9.05 -0.69 7.87
CA ARG A 27 10.28 -0.52 8.66
C ARG A 27 10.13 0.68 9.57
N ASP A 28 11.06 0.82 10.50
CA ASP A 28 11.14 2.02 11.32
C ASP A 28 11.36 3.21 10.41
N SER A 29 10.64 4.28 10.66
CA SER A 29 10.67 5.49 9.85
C SER A 29 11.46 6.58 10.57
N ASN A 30 12.18 7.40 9.81
CA ASN A 30 12.81 8.60 10.36
C ASN A 30 11.80 9.71 10.55
N ILE A 31 10.59 9.56 10.03
CA ILE A 31 9.56 10.58 10.16
C ILE A 31 8.73 10.34 11.41
N ASP A 32 8.15 9.15 11.52
CA ASP A 32 7.28 8.82 12.62
C ASP A 32 7.06 7.31 12.66
N GLY A 33 7.29 6.70 13.81
CA GLY A 33 6.98 5.28 14.05
C GLY A 33 7.45 4.37 12.93
N LEU A 34 6.50 3.66 12.36
CA LEU A 34 6.74 2.77 11.22
C LEU A 34 6.38 3.47 9.93
N GLY A 35 7.01 3.07 8.85
CA GLY A 35 6.73 3.62 7.54
C GLY A 35 6.73 2.55 6.47
N LEU A 36 6.34 2.94 5.27
CA LEU A 36 6.26 2.08 4.11
C LEU A 36 7.50 2.32 3.25
N PHE A 37 8.23 1.27 2.91
CA PHE A 37 9.50 1.38 2.20
C PHE A 37 9.53 0.53 0.95
N ALA A 38 10.23 1.02 -0.06
CA ALA A 38 10.44 0.27 -1.30
C ALA A 38 11.51 -0.80 -1.07
N THR A 39 11.24 -2.01 -1.54
CA THR A 39 12.23 -3.10 -1.48
C THR A 39 12.97 -3.27 -2.79
N GLU A 40 12.60 -2.49 -3.79
CA GLU A 40 13.26 -2.51 -5.10
C GLU A 40 13.07 -1.15 -5.74
N ASP A 41 13.77 -0.89 -6.84
CA ASP A 41 13.65 0.37 -7.55
C ASP A 41 12.36 0.41 -8.35
N PHE A 42 11.73 1.59 -8.40
CA PHE A 42 10.58 1.83 -9.27
C PHE A 42 11.00 2.81 -10.35
N PRO A 43 10.72 2.53 -11.61
CA PRO A 43 11.24 3.35 -12.72
C PRO A 43 10.53 4.66 -12.97
N GLY A 44 9.41 4.91 -12.36
CA GLY A 44 8.66 6.14 -12.58
C GLY A 44 7.32 6.02 -11.91
N ALA A 45 6.30 6.68 -12.43
CA ALA A 45 4.97 6.63 -11.84
C ALA A 45 4.44 5.20 -11.88
N VAL A 46 4.26 4.59 -10.72
CA VAL A 46 3.83 3.20 -10.58
C VAL A 46 2.66 3.14 -9.62
N TYR A 47 1.62 2.45 -10.02
CA TYR A 47 0.47 2.23 -9.14
C TYR A 47 0.82 1.11 -8.17
N LEU A 48 0.72 1.38 -6.88
CA LEU A 48 1.13 0.43 -5.85
C LEU A 48 -0.01 -0.35 -5.24
N GLY A 49 -1.23 0.13 -5.37
CA GLY A 49 -2.39 -0.59 -4.87
C GLY A 49 -3.37 0.29 -4.13
N GLU A 50 -4.45 -0.32 -3.70
CA GLU A 50 -5.51 0.40 -2.99
C GLU A 50 -5.14 0.65 -1.54
N THR A 51 -5.37 1.89 -1.09
CA THR A 51 -5.10 2.28 0.29
C THR A 51 -6.37 2.34 1.13
N HIS A 52 -7.50 2.61 0.50
CA HIS A 52 -8.78 2.77 1.19
C HIS A 52 -9.91 2.26 0.32
N PHE A 53 -10.91 1.68 0.96
CA PHE A 53 -12.17 1.32 0.30
C PHE A 53 -13.31 2.03 1.00
N LYS A 54 -14.28 2.50 0.22
CA LYS A 54 -15.45 3.14 0.77
C LYS A 54 -16.42 2.07 1.23
N ILE A 55 -16.95 2.26 2.43
CA ILE A 55 -17.92 1.34 2.98
C ILE A 55 -19.31 1.86 2.66
N ASP A 56 -19.96 1.21 1.68
CA ASP A 56 -21.35 1.47 1.46
C ASP A 56 -21.59 2.93 1.11
N ALA A 57 -22.75 3.43 1.41
CA ALA A 57 -23.12 4.81 1.16
C ALA A 57 -22.76 5.72 2.33
N ALA A 58 -22.11 5.22 3.35
CA ALA A 58 -21.95 5.93 4.59
C ALA A 58 -20.78 6.90 4.64
N GLU A 59 -20.10 7.15 3.57
CA GLU A 59 -18.94 8.04 3.53
C GLU A 59 -17.79 7.60 4.42
N ASP A 60 -17.84 6.38 4.92
CA ASP A 60 -16.76 5.83 5.73
C ASP A 60 -15.77 5.12 4.86
N TRP A 61 -14.52 5.10 5.30
CA TRP A 61 -13.44 4.48 4.55
C TRP A 61 -12.72 3.46 5.40
N LEU A 62 -12.46 2.29 4.81
CA LEU A 62 -11.61 1.28 5.43
C LEU A 62 -10.20 1.42 4.87
N ARG A 63 -9.23 1.38 5.74
CA ARG A 63 -7.83 1.41 5.33
C ARG A 63 -7.34 0.00 5.07
N THR A 64 -6.64 -0.20 3.97
CA THR A 64 -5.98 -1.47 3.70
C THR A 64 -4.64 -1.49 4.44
N PRO A 65 -3.96 -2.64 4.53
CA PRO A 65 -2.61 -2.65 5.11
C PRO A 65 -1.67 -1.68 4.40
N LEU A 66 -1.81 -1.53 3.08
CA LEU A 66 -1.00 -0.59 2.32
C LEU A 66 -1.23 0.84 2.80
N GLY A 67 -2.47 1.20 3.11
CA GLY A 67 -2.80 2.56 3.53
C GLY A 67 -2.52 2.85 4.99
N GLY A 68 -2.09 1.87 5.77
CA GLY A 68 -1.99 2.02 7.22
C GLY A 68 -0.68 2.60 7.72
N PHE A 69 0.35 2.64 6.87
CA PHE A 69 1.69 2.99 7.33
C PHE A 69 2.38 4.05 6.48
N ILE A 70 1.61 4.87 5.79
CA ILE A 70 2.18 5.90 4.92
C ILE A 70 2.32 7.19 5.71
N ASN A 71 3.54 7.69 5.83
CA ASN A 71 3.80 8.92 6.55
C ASN A 71 3.67 10.14 5.64
N HIS A 72 3.44 11.28 6.26
CA HIS A 72 3.34 12.56 5.57
C HIS A 72 4.71 13.15 5.33
N SER A 73 4.90 13.78 4.18
CA SER A 73 6.08 14.58 3.89
C SER A 73 5.69 15.69 2.93
N GLU A 74 6.22 16.90 3.16
CA GLU A 74 6.01 17.98 2.21
C GLU A 74 6.76 17.72 0.91
N ALA A 75 7.80 16.89 0.98
CA ALA A 75 8.54 16.50 -0.21
C ALA A 75 8.20 15.05 -0.57
N SER A 76 6.93 14.76 -0.64
CA SER A 76 6.45 13.40 -0.85
C SER A 76 6.82 12.86 -2.24
N ASN A 77 6.90 11.54 -2.33
CA ASN A 77 7.23 10.85 -3.57
C ASN A 77 6.08 10.03 -4.14
N ALA A 78 4.90 10.15 -3.54
CA ALA A 78 3.73 9.42 -4.00
C ALA A 78 2.48 10.23 -3.72
N SER A 79 1.36 9.81 -4.29
CA SER A 79 0.06 10.44 -4.11
C SER A 79 -1.00 9.40 -3.85
N ILE A 80 -1.98 9.74 -3.04
CA ILE A 80 -3.17 8.93 -2.86
C ILE A 80 -4.30 9.64 -3.58
N GLU A 81 -4.94 8.94 -4.52
CA GLU A 81 -5.96 9.54 -5.35
C GLU A 81 -7.23 8.71 -5.35
N LEU A 82 -8.35 9.40 -5.42
CA LEU A 82 -9.65 8.76 -5.52
C LEU A 82 -9.80 8.14 -6.91
N SER A 83 -10.21 6.89 -6.93
CA SER A 83 -10.45 6.17 -8.16
C SER A 83 -11.92 5.80 -8.16
N ASP A 84 -12.64 6.16 -9.16
CA ASP A 84 -14.05 5.84 -9.43
C ASP A 84 -15.00 5.86 -8.22
N ASN A 85 -14.77 6.65 -7.21
CA ASN A 85 -15.63 6.88 -6.04
C ASN A 85 -15.70 5.74 -5.03
N ASN A 86 -15.07 4.62 -5.31
CA ASN A 86 -15.15 3.46 -4.42
C ASN A 86 -13.87 3.17 -3.68
N PHE A 87 -12.74 3.62 -4.17
CA PHE A 87 -11.49 3.37 -3.47
C PHE A 87 -10.47 4.46 -3.77
N ARG A 88 -9.44 4.50 -2.94
CA ARG A 88 -8.29 5.37 -3.16
C ARG A 88 -7.07 4.51 -3.38
N GLY A 89 -6.18 4.97 -4.22
CA GLY A 89 -4.99 4.22 -4.58
C GLY A 89 -3.73 5.04 -4.45
N LEU A 90 -2.63 4.35 -4.27
CA LEU A 90 -1.31 4.94 -4.09
C LEU A 90 -0.51 4.80 -5.38
N THR A 91 -0.01 5.92 -5.87
CA THR A 91 0.82 5.94 -7.08
C THR A 91 2.06 6.77 -6.81
N THR A 92 3.23 6.28 -7.22
CA THR A 92 4.46 7.04 -7.05
C THR A 92 4.48 8.21 -8.03
N ASN A 93 5.14 9.30 -7.65
CA ASN A 93 5.21 10.52 -8.47
C ASN A 93 6.50 10.61 -9.28
N ARG A 94 7.49 9.80 -8.95
CA ARG A 94 8.79 9.81 -9.59
C ARG A 94 9.44 8.44 -9.40
N ALA A 95 10.60 8.28 -9.99
CA ALA A 95 11.39 7.09 -9.75
C ALA A 95 11.77 7.02 -8.27
N ILE A 96 11.76 5.81 -7.73
CA ILE A 96 12.06 5.58 -6.32
C ILE A 96 13.11 4.50 -6.26
N LEU A 97 14.06 4.66 -5.35
CA LEU A 97 15.13 3.70 -5.17
C LEU A 97 14.82 2.75 -4.02
N GLU A 98 15.35 1.55 -4.13
CA GLU A 98 15.25 0.59 -3.05
C GLU A 98 15.68 1.25 -1.74
N GLY A 99 14.90 1.04 -0.69
CA GLY A 99 15.19 1.61 0.63
C GLY A 99 14.59 2.96 0.89
N GLU A 100 14.02 3.62 -0.12
CA GLU A 100 13.36 4.89 0.12
C GLU A 100 12.01 4.68 0.80
N GLU A 101 11.68 5.58 1.70
CA GLU A 101 10.35 5.57 2.31
C GLU A 101 9.36 6.17 1.34
N ILE A 102 8.19 5.54 1.22
CA ILE A 102 7.09 6.05 0.40
C ILE A 102 6.26 6.98 1.26
N THR A 103 6.13 8.22 0.81
CA THR A 103 5.44 9.25 1.58
C THR A 103 4.44 9.98 0.70
N VAL A 104 3.44 10.57 1.32
CA VAL A 104 2.45 11.40 0.62
C VAL A 104 2.31 12.70 1.38
N THR A 105 1.79 13.72 0.69
CA THR A 105 1.41 14.95 1.35
C THR A 105 -0.05 14.79 1.73
N TYR A 106 -0.34 14.80 3.03
CA TYR A 106 -1.70 14.61 3.51
C TYR A 106 -2.58 15.77 3.04
N THR A 107 -3.75 15.41 2.54
CA THR A 107 -4.77 16.37 2.19
C THR A 107 -6.07 15.89 2.81
N LEU A 108 -7.13 16.61 2.56
CA LEU A 108 -8.45 16.20 3.05
C LEU A 108 -9.02 15.19 2.06
N TYR A 109 -8.84 13.94 2.34
CA TYR A 109 -9.39 12.90 1.48
C TYR A 109 -9.85 11.70 2.30
#